data_549f1d308df5d8989aeb7f964594be7d
#
_entry.id   549f1d308df5d8989aeb7f964594be7d
#
_cell.length_a   1.000
_cell.length_b   1.000
_cell.length_c   1.000
_cell.angle_alpha   90.00
_cell.angle_beta   90.00
_cell.angle_gamma   90.00
#
_symmetry.space_group_name_H-M   'P 1'
#
loop_
_entity.id
_entity.type
_entity.pdbx_description
1 polymer ?
#
loop_
_entity_poly.entity_id
_entity_poly.type
_entity_poly.pdbx_seq_one_letter_code
_entity_poly.pdbx_strand_id
1 'polypeptide(L)'
;MTDGCVSLKRCVVCDNRDIKQVLDLGTQPLANSFLDKPGKENKYPLRVNACDYCKHLQLSHAVDPKLMYDTYLYRSGTTDTYKEYMKRFAKLSVTRYYNMYNKVPNSVLDIGCNDGTQLDQYKALGLRTFGVDPAENLYQYSSVNHTVEQDYFSDHVRFYEQPNFDIIVMQNSFAHQANPQRFMEDLRDVMHDQSLLYIQTSQADMVRNNEFDTIYHEHVNFYCVNSMLTLVERAGMEIVDIKKQSIHGTSYVFVISKDLSQRNDRVIEQYLKEEKEINTMPLYEDWARSVVQIREDYLDLLQLRRGTRIVGYGAAAKGNTFLNFCDWGLEYIIDDNELKQGKFTPGLHIPIRPIKHLDKISPDQAITFVPLAWNFFDEIRQRIKKVRDNPDDRFVRYFPKAELTK
;
A
#
# COMPACT_ATOMS: atom_id res chain seq x y z
N MET A 1 9.41 21.18 15.54
CA MET A 1 9.12 20.49 14.26
C MET A 1 9.92 19.22 14.31
N THR A 2 9.33 18.07 14.10
CA THR A 2 10.06 16.80 13.98
C THR A 2 10.88 16.90 12.71
N ASP A 3 12.18 16.71 12.80
CA ASP A 3 13.10 16.77 11.67
C ASP A 3 12.69 15.77 10.59
N GLY A 4 12.62 16.20 9.32
CA GLY A 4 12.19 15.35 8.21
C GLY A 4 10.65 15.17 8.05
N CYS A 5 9.80 16.09 8.56
CA CYS A 5 8.35 16.01 8.43
C CYS A 5 7.73 17.37 8.07
N VAL A 6 6.90 17.41 7.03
CA VAL A 6 6.26 18.62 6.50
C VAL A 6 4.74 18.54 6.63
N SER A 7 4.12 19.61 7.12
CA SER A 7 2.65 19.70 7.21
C SER A 7 2.02 20.02 5.84
N LEU A 8 1.03 19.25 5.43
CA LEU A 8 0.23 19.44 4.22
C LEU A 8 -0.99 20.29 4.54
N LYS A 9 -0.94 21.59 4.23
CA LYS A 9 -1.96 22.58 4.60
C LYS A 9 -3.04 22.78 3.53
N ARG A 10 -2.95 22.07 2.42
CA ARG A 10 -3.88 22.12 1.28
C ARG A 10 -4.09 20.73 0.72
N CYS A 11 -5.15 20.56 -0.03
CA CYS A 11 -5.35 19.35 -0.81
C CYS A 11 -4.25 19.22 -1.88
N VAL A 12 -3.47 18.13 -1.82
CA VAL A 12 -2.35 17.91 -2.75
C VAL A 12 -2.82 17.57 -4.18
N VAL A 13 -4.12 17.30 -4.35
CA VAL A 13 -4.73 17.00 -5.65
C VAL A 13 -5.30 18.26 -6.33
N CYS A 14 -6.12 19.05 -5.62
CA CYS A 14 -6.83 20.19 -6.23
C CYS A 14 -6.43 21.56 -5.69
N ASP A 15 -5.45 21.61 -4.78
CA ASP A 15 -4.96 22.83 -4.10
C ASP A 15 -6.01 23.58 -3.24
N ASN A 16 -7.16 22.96 -2.96
CA ASN A 16 -8.16 23.55 -2.06
C ASN A 16 -7.57 23.70 -0.65
N ARG A 17 -7.84 24.86 -0.03
CA ARG A 17 -7.41 25.17 1.33
C ARG A 17 -8.34 24.64 2.41
N ASP A 18 -9.60 24.39 2.04
CA ASP A 18 -10.61 23.85 2.96
C ASP A 18 -10.51 22.32 3.02
N ILE A 19 -9.55 21.85 3.80
CA ILE A 19 -9.37 20.43 4.14
C ILE A 19 -9.63 20.26 5.64
N LYS A 20 -10.35 19.19 6.01
CA LYS A 20 -10.74 18.90 7.39
C LYS A 20 -10.11 17.61 7.88
N GLN A 21 -9.58 17.62 9.10
CA GLN A 21 -9.13 16.39 9.74
C GLN A 21 -10.35 15.52 10.05
N VAL A 22 -10.30 14.27 9.57
CA VAL A 22 -11.39 13.29 9.76
C VAL A 22 -10.96 12.12 10.64
N LEU A 23 -9.67 11.76 10.67
CA LEU A 23 -9.17 10.67 11.49
C LEU A 23 -7.84 11.06 12.16
N ASP A 24 -7.65 10.66 13.42
CA ASP A 24 -6.38 10.81 14.16
C ASP A 24 -5.95 9.46 14.74
N LEU A 25 -4.87 8.90 14.21
CA LEU A 25 -4.23 7.67 14.73
C LEU A 25 -3.06 7.98 15.68
N GLY A 26 -2.99 9.23 16.15
CA GLY A 26 -1.96 9.68 17.09
C GLY A 26 -0.63 10.02 16.43
N THR A 27 0.43 9.82 17.18
CA THR A 27 1.81 10.01 16.73
C THR A 27 2.52 8.67 16.77
N GLN A 28 2.96 8.18 15.61
CA GLN A 28 3.47 6.83 15.45
C GLN A 28 4.88 6.83 14.83
N PRO A 29 5.70 5.78 15.06
CA PRO A 29 6.92 5.55 14.31
C PRO A 29 6.62 5.13 12.87
N LEU A 30 7.62 5.11 12.01
CA LEU A 30 7.49 4.58 10.65
C LEU A 30 7.21 3.08 10.69
N ALA A 31 6.14 2.64 10.04
CA ALA A 31 5.60 1.29 10.19
C ALA A 31 6.53 0.16 9.71
N ASN A 32 7.47 0.45 8.80
CA ASN A 32 8.46 -0.50 8.27
C ASN A 32 9.87 -0.33 8.85
N SER A 33 10.08 0.56 9.83
CA SER A 33 11.39 0.80 10.47
C SER A 33 11.67 -0.21 11.57
N PHE A 34 11.85 -1.49 11.20
CA PHE A 34 12.17 -2.57 12.16
C PHE A 34 13.54 -2.37 12.81
N LEU A 35 13.64 -2.62 14.10
CA LEU A 35 14.81 -2.35 14.91
C LEU A 35 15.60 -3.64 15.20
N ASP A 36 16.93 -3.56 15.24
CA ASP A 36 17.78 -4.67 15.70
C ASP A 36 17.75 -4.83 17.23
N LYS A 37 17.47 -3.74 17.95
CA LYS A 37 17.27 -3.71 19.40
C LYS A 37 16.30 -2.61 19.80
N PRO A 38 15.52 -2.78 20.89
CA PRO A 38 14.68 -1.72 21.42
C PRO A 38 15.46 -0.42 21.68
N GLY A 39 14.88 0.72 21.34
CA GLY A 39 15.54 2.01 21.49
C GLY A 39 14.61 3.18 21.22
N LYS A 40 15.16 4.40 21.25
CA LYS A 40 14.42 5.62 20.94
C LYS A 40 14.21 5.73 19.43
N GLU A 41 12.99 6.03 19.02
CA GLU A 41 12.59 6.22 17.63
C GLU A 41 11.97 7.60 17.42
N ASN A 42 12.09 8.11 16.22
CA ASN A 42 11.30 9.26 15.79
C ASN A 42 9.85 8.83 15.57
N LYS A 43 8.91 9.67 16.00
CA LYS A 43 7.48 9.47 15.80
C LYS A 43 6.90 10.70 15.09
N TYR A 44 5.97 10.46 14.19
CA TYR A 44 5.36 11.49 13.34
C TYR A 44 3.84 11.47 13.47
N PRO A 45 3.14 12.62 13.30
CA PRO A 45 1.68 12.64 13.31
C PRO A 45 1.12 11.74 12.20
N LEU A 46 0.15 10.89 12.55
CA LEU A 46 -0.54 10.02 11.62
C LEU A 46 -2.04 10.38 11.61
N ARG A 47 -2.39 11.36 10.82
CA ARG A 47 -3.74 11.95 10.74
C ARG A 47 -4.17 12.05 9.30
N VAL A 48 -5.47 11.87 9.05
CA VAL A 48 -6.07 11.99 7.73
C VAL A 48 -6.92 13.24 7.63
N ASN A 49 -6.66 14.01 6.59
CA ASN A 49 -7.49 15.13 6.17
C ASN A 49 -8.32 14.74 4.95
N ALA A 50 -9.56 15.24 4.88
CA ALA A 50 -10.45 15.10 3.74
C ALA A 50 -10.65 16.43 3.03
N CYS A 51 -10.64 16.42 1.71
CA CYS A 51 -11.02 17.52 0.86
C CYS A 51 -12.47 17.35 0.40
N ASP A 52 -13.38 18.25 0.79
CA ASP A 52 -14.79 18.14 0.38
C ASP A 52 -15.02 18.50 -1.09
N TYR A 53 -14.08 19.19 -1.75
CA TYR A 53 -14.18 19.53 -3.16
C TYR A 53 -13.93 18.32 -4.07
N CYS A 54 -12.72 17.73 -4.05
CA CYS A 54 -12.36 16.59 -4.91
C CYS A 54 -12.50 15.23 -4.22
N LYS A 55 -12.98 15.17 -2.98
CA LYS A 55 -13.20 13.96 -2.18
C LYS A 55 -11.91 13.19 -1.86
N HIS A 56 -10.75 13.84 -2.01
CA HIS A 56 -9.46 13.26 -1.71
C HIS A 56 -9.24 13.12 -0.20
N LEU A 57 -8.71 11.96 0.21
CA LEU A 57 -8.16 11.74 1.54
C LEU A 57 -6.65 11.75 1.48
N GLN A 58 -5.99 12.46 2.38
CA GLN A 58 -4.53 12.57 2.45
C GLN A 58 -4.04 12.61 3.90
N LEU A 59 -2.78 12.23 4.13
CA LEU A 59 -2.17 12.51 5.43
C LEU A 59 -2.07 14.02 5.68
N SER A 60 -2.12 14.41 6.95
CA SER A 60 -1.89 15.80 7.37
C SER A 60 -0.42 16.22 7.28
N HIS A 61 0.48 15.23 7.23
CA HIS A 61 1.92 15.43 7.20
C HIS A 61 2.55 14.41 6.24
N ALA A 62 3.59 14.83 5.52
CA ALA A 62 4.46 13.96 4.74
C ALA A 62 5.83 13.86 5.42
N VAL A 63 6.34 12.65 5.58
CA VAL A 63 7.69 12.38 6.06
C VAL A 63 8.65 12.32 4.88
N ASP A 64 9.90 12.73 5.10
CA ASP A 64 10.94 12.68 4.06
C ASP A 64 11.06 11.25 3.49
N PRO A 65 10.87 11.06 2.18
CA PRO A 65 10.97 9.75 1.53
C PRO A 65 12.25 8.98 1.83
N LYS A 66 13.38 9.68 1.99
CA LYS A 66 14.68 9.07 2.30
C LYS A 66 14.68 8.27 3.61
N LEU A 67 13.86 8.68 4.58
CA LEU A 67 13.71 7.95 5.84
C LEU A 67 12.92 6.65 5.71
N MET A 68 12.25 6.43 4.57
CA MET A 68 11.33 5.31 4.35
C MET A 68 11.80 4.35 3.24
N TYR A 69 12.45 4.87 2.18
CA TYR A 69 12.65 4.10 0.95
C TYR A 69 14.10 3.83 0.57
N ASP A 70 15.10 4.53 1.11
CA ASP A 70 16.52 4.29 0.78
C ASP A 70 16.97 2.85 1.09
N THR A 71 16.32 2.21 2.09
CA THR A 71 16.45 0.78 2.39
C THR A 71 15.06 0.20 2.64
N TYR A 72 14.59 -0.70 1.76
CA TYR A 72 13.22 -1.20 1.79
C TYR A 72 13.16 -2.71 1.94
N LEU A 73 12.53 -3.20 3.04
CA LEU A 73 12.52 -4.63 3.38
C LEU A 73 11.44 -5.44 2.66
N TYR A 74 10.46 -4.78 2.03
CA TYR A 74 9.45 -5.46 1.24
C TYR A 74 9.99 -5.81 -0.14
N ARG A 75 9.79 -7.06 -0.57
CA ARG A 75 10.11 -7.54 -1.91
C ARG A 75 8.84 -8.04 -2.60
N SER A 76 8.57 -7.51 -3.78
CA SER A 76 7.38 -7.82 -4.57
C SER A 76 7.32 -9.29 -5.01
N GLY A 77 8.47 -9.86 -5.33
CA GLY A 77 8.60 -11.24 -5.81
C GLY A 77 8.54 -12.34 -4.73
N THR A 78 8.07 -12.04 -3.51
CA THR A 78 8.08 -13.03 -2.41
C THR A 78 6.92 -14.02 -2.42
N THR A 79 5.78 -13.69 -3.04
CA THR A 79 4.60 -14.55 -3.06
C THR A 79 4.22 -14.97 -4.47
N ASP A 80 3.87 -16.24 -4.66
CA ASP A 80 3.47 -16.75 -5.97
C ASP A 80 2.16 -16.14 -6.46
N THR A 81 1.23 -15.86 -5.55
CA THR A 81 -0.02 -15.16 -5.85
C THR A 81 0.23 -13.79 -6.49
N TYR A 82 1.18 -13.03 -5.96
CA TYR A 82 1.48 -11.71 -6.50
C TYR A 82 2.27 -11.80 -7.82
N LYS A 83 3.18 -12.75 -7.97
CA LYS A 83 3.85 -13.02 -9.26
C LYS A 83 2.86 -13.36 -10.36
N GLU A 84 1.87 -14.21 -10.09
CA GLU A 84 0.86 -14.57 -11.08
C GLU A 84 -0.05 -13.37 -11.42
N TYR A 85 -0.35 -12.51 -10.43
CA TYR A 85 -1.02 -11.25 -10.66
C TYR A 85 -0.22 -10.35 -11.62
N MET A 86 1.06 -10.12 -11.36
CA MET A 86 1.96 -9.32 -12.19
C MET A 86 2.05 -9.84 -13.63
N LYS A 87 2.15 -11.16 -13.78
CA LYS A 87 2.16 -11.83 -15.10
C LYS A 87 0.86 -11.57 -15.87
N ARG A 88 -0.28 -11.73 -15.21
CA ARG A 88 -1.58 -11.44 -15.81
C ARG A 88 -1.72 -9.95 -16.16
N PHE A 89 -1.26 -9.08 -15.27
CA PHE A 89 -1.29 -7.63 -15.46
C PHE A 89 -0.47 -7.21 -16.68
N ALA A 90 0.78 -7.67 -16.81
CA ALA A 90 1.63 -7.40 -17.96
C ALA A 90 0.98 -7.86 -19.28
N LYS A 91 0.44 -9.08 -19.30
CA LYS A 91 -0.26 -9.60 -20.49
C LYS A 91 -1.48 -8.76 -20.87
N LEU A 92 -2.29 -8.34 -19.90
CA LEU A 92 -3.48 -7.53 -20.14
C LEU A 92 -3.13 -6.11 -20.63
N SER A 93 -2.09 -5.48 -20.08
CA SER A 93 -1.65 -4.14 -20.49
C SER A 93 -1.09 -4.14 -21.92
N VAL A 94 -0.28 -5.14 -22.28
CA VAL A 94 0.23 -5.32 -23.64
C VAL A 94 -0.91 -5.60 -24.63
N THR A 95 -1.85 -6.47 -24.26
CA THR A 95 -3.03 -6.77 -25.12
C THR A 95 -3.89 -5.52 -25.30
N ARG A 96 -4.10 -4.73 -24.24
CA ARG A 96 -4.85 -3.47 -24.35
C ARG A 96 -4.16 -2.49 -25.29
N TYR A 97 -2.86 -2.29 -25.15
CA TYR A 97 -2.09 -1.42 -26.03
C TYR A 97 -2.26 -1.81 -27.50
N TYR A 98 -2.11 -3.11 -27.79
CA TYR A 98 -2.33 -3.64 -29.14
C TYR A 98 -3.75 -3.38 -29.66
N ASN A 99 -4.77 -3.63 -28.85
CA ASN A 99 -6.16 -3.43 -29.24
C ASN A 99 -6.50 -1.95 -29.49
N MET A 100 -5.87 -1.03 -28.75
CA MET A 100 -6.10 0.41 -28.90
C MET A 100 -5.42 0.98 -30.14
N TYR A 101 -4.16 0.59 -30.39
CA TYR A 101 -3.32 1.26 -31.37
C TYR A 101 -2.95 0.38 -32.57
N ASN A 102 -3.37 -0.87 -32.57
CA ASN A 102 -2.98 -1.88 -33.59
C ASN A 102 -1.45 -1.98 -33.76
N LYS A 103 -0.73 -1.82 -32.66
CA LYS A 103 0.75 -1.87 -32.56
C LYS A 103 1.16 -2.71 -31.37
N VAL A 104 2.24 -3.47 -31.51
CA VAL A 104 2.89 -4.15 -30.38
C VAL A 104 3.73 -3.11 -29.60
N PRO A 105 3.55 -2.98 -28.28
CA PRO A 105 4.39 -2.07 -27.50
C PRO A 105 5.83 -2.59 -27.49
N ASN A 106 6.81 -1.67 -27.52
CA ASN A 106 8.24 -1.99 -27.55
C ASN A 106 8.92 -1.78 -26.19
N SER A 107 8.36 -0.91 -25.35
CA SER A 107 8.99 -0.48 -24.12
C SER A 107 8.02 -0.38 -22.96
N VAL A 108 8.55 -0.64 -21.74
CA VAL A 108 7.84 -0.40 -20.48
C VAL A 108 8.77 0.31 -19.49
N LEU A 109 8.21 1.27 -18.76
CA LEU A 109 8.81 1.90 -17.58
C LEU A 109 8.01 1.48 -16.34
N ASP A 110 8.70 0.94 -15.33
CA ASP A 110 8.11 0.61 -14.02
C ASP A 110 8.68 1.56 -12.96
N ILE A 111 7.81 2.37 -12.34
CA ILE A 111 8.20 3.35 -11.33
C ILE A 111 7.87 2.84 -9.94
N GLY A 112 8.90 2.68 -9.11
CA GLY A 112 8.88 1.86 -7.90
C GLY A 112 9.00 0.38 -8.26
N CYS A 113 9.98 0.06 -9.13
CA CYS A 113 10.12 -1.28 -9.72
C CYS A 113 10.57 -2.36 -8.73
N ASN A 114 10.94 -1.98 -7.51
CA ASN A 114 11.29 -2.86 -6.40
C ASN A 114 12.38 -3.88 -6.82
N ASP A 115 12.14 -5.17 -6.70
CA ASP A 115 13.10 -6.22 -7.08
C ASP A 115 13.06 -6.62 -8.58
N GLY A 116 12.33 -5.88 -9.42
CA GLY A 116 12.22 -6.12 -10.87
C GLY A 116 11.24 -7.22 -11.28
N THR A 117 10.52 -7.84 -10.35
CA THR A 117 9.61 -8.97 -10.66
C THR A 117 8.52 -8.60 -11.67
N GLN A 118 7.99 -7.36 -11.67
CA GLN A 118 7.04 -6.91 -12.68
C GLN A 118 7.71 -6.73 -14.03
N LEU A 119 8.93 -6.18 -14.06
CA LEU A 119 9.71 -6.00 -15.29
C LEU A 119 10.05 -7.33 -15.95
N ASP A 120 10.34 -8.40 -15.17
CA ASP A 120 10.55 -9.74 -15.69
C ASP A 120 9.36 -10.22 -16.54
N GLN A 121 8.12 -9.89 -16.13
CA GLN A 121 6.92 -10.30 -16.86
C GLN A 121 6.81 -9.59 -18.22
N TYR A 122 7.19 -8.31 -18.30
CA TYR A 122 7.23 -7.57 -19.57
C TYR A 122 8.38 -8.01 -20.46
N LYS A 123 9.55 -8.30 -19.87
CA LYS A 123 10.70 -8.87 -20.62
C LYS A 123 10.35 -10.20 -21.26
N ALA A 124 9.61 -11.06 -20.55
CA ALA A 124 9.12 -12.34 -21.09
C ALA A 124 8.11 -12.16 -22.25
N LEU A 125 7.49 -10.99 -22.38
CA LEU A 125 6.63 -10.62 -23.52
C LEU A 125 7.39 -9.90 -24.65
N GLY A 126 8.72 -9.76 -24.53
CA GLY A 126 9.60 -9.20 -25.55
C GLY A 126 9.77 -7.67 -25.51
N LEU A 127 9.32 -6.99 -24.46
CA LEU A 127 9.51 -5.55 -24.29
C LEU A 127 10.92 -5.22 -23.77
N ARG A 128 11.41 -4.05 -24.17
CA ARG A 128 12.55 -3.39 -23.49
C ARG A 128 12.06 -2.87 -22.15
N THR A 129 12.78 -3.21 -21.08
CA THR A 129 12.33 -2.96 -19.71
C THR A 129 13.22 -1.96 -18.99
N PHE A 130 12.59 -0.94 -18.43
CA PHE A 130 13.20 0.15 -17.70
C PHE A 130 12.55 0.31 -16.34
N GLY A 131 13.32 0.62 -15.32
CA GLY A 131 12.83 0.77 -13.96
C GLY A 131 13.45 1.94 -13.23
N VAL A 132 12.72 2.46 -12.24
CA VAL A 132 13.22 3.46 -11.29
C VAL A 132 12.82 3.03 -9.90
N ASP A 133 13.77 2.92 -8.97
CA ASP A 133 13.51 2.62 -7.56
C ASP A 133 14.66 3.16 -6.69
N PRO A 134 14.38 3.90 -5.59
CA PRO A 134 15.43 4.46 -4.74
C PRO A 134 16.11 3.44 -3.82
N ALA A 135 15.52 2.26 -3.59
CA ALA A 135 15.98 1.29 -2.60
C ALA A 135 17.31 0.63 -2.99
N GLU A 136 18.40 1.03 -2.33
CA GLU A 136 19.75 0.52 -2.58
C GLU A 136 19.84 -1.00 -2.47
N ASN A 137 19.21 -1.56 -1.45
CA ASN A 137 19.23 -3.01 -1.20
C ASN A 137 18.45 -3.83 -2.25
N LEU A 138 17.59 -3.20 -3.06
CA LEU A 138 16.80 -3.87 -4.10
C LEU A 138 17.43 -3.72 -5.50
N TYR A 139 18.23 -2.70 -5.73
CA TYR A 139 18.91 -2.43 -7.01
C TYR A 139 19.71 -3.64 -7.51
N GLN A 140 20.39 -4.36 -6.63
CA GLN A 140 21.14 -5.58 -6.98
C GLN A 140 20.30 -6.70 -7.61
N TYR A 141 18.97 -6.69 -7.40
CA TYR A 141 18.05 -7.67 -8.01
C TYR A 141 17.46 -7.13 -9.31
N SER A 142 16.97 -5.91 -9.32
CA SER A 142 16.30 -5.33 -10.47
C SER A 142 17.25 -5.01 -11.62
N SER A 143 18.48 -4.55 -11.35
CA SER A 143 19.45 -4.16 -12.37
C SER A 143 20.11 -5.34 -13.13
N VAL A 144 19.93 -6.59 -12.67
CA VAL A 144 20.54 -7.77 -13.34
C VAL A 144 19.99 -7.96 -14.75
N ASN A 145 18.70 -7.74 -14.94
CA ASN A 145 18.00 -8.05 -16.17
C ASN A 145 17.39 -6.84 -16.88
N HIS A 146 17.40 -5.67 -16.24
CA HIS A 146 16.67 -4.47 -16.69
C HIS A 146 17.57 -3.24 -16.64
N THR A 147 17.23 -2.22 -17.41
CA THR A 147 17.85 -0.90 -17.28
C THR A 147 17.17 -0.16 -16.13
N VAL A 148 17.85 -0.02 -14.99
CA VAL A 148 17.28 0.55 -13.77
C VAL A 148 18.11 1.75 -13.32
N GLU A 149 17.41 2.84 -13.00
CA GLU A 149 17.98 4.00 -12.30
C GLU A 149 17.65 3.88 -10.81
N GLN A 150 18.70 3.92 -9.97
CA GLN A 150 18.58 3.89 -8.52
C GLN A 150 18.36 5.31 -8.00
N ASP A 151 17.16 5.83 -8.13
CA ASP A 151 16.80 7.18 -7.72
C ASP A 151 15.28 7.30 -7.52
N TYR A 152 14.84 8.44 -7.00
CA TYR A 152 13.45 8.86 -7.01
C TYR A 152 13.08 9.35 -8.41
N PHE A 153 11.93 8.88 -8.93
CA PHE A 153 11.46 9.37 -10.22
C PHE A 153 11.13 10.86 -10.16
N SER A 154 11.68 11.63 -11.08
CA SER A 154 11.51 13.08 -11.22
C SER A 154 11.86 13.51 -12.64
N ASP A 155 11.78 14.83 -12.92
CA ASP A 155 12.19 15.44 -14.18
C ASP A 155 13.68 15.29 -14.50
N HIS A 156 14.50 14.86 -13.53
CA HIS A 156 15.94 14.63 -13.72
C HIS A 156 16.25 13.20 -14.19
N VAL A 157 15.36 12.23 -13.91
CA VAL A 157 15.55 10.85 -14.37
C VAL A 157 15.27 10.76 -15.87
N ARG A 158 16.28 10.42 -16.63
CA ARG A 158 16.19 10.30 -18.09
C ARG A 158 16.93 9.05 -18.57
N PHE A 159 16.22 8.26 -19.33
CA PHE A 159 16.79 7.16 -20.10
C PHE A 159 17.12 7.69 -21.50
N TYR A 160 18.35 8.13 -21.72
CA TYR A 160 18.78 8.82 -22.95
C TYR A 160 18.46 8.03 -24.23
N GLU A 161 18.49 6.70 -24.17
CA GLU A 161 18.17 5.82 -25.30
C GLU A 161 16.66 5.59 -25.49
N GLN A 162 15.84 6.01 -24.53
CA GLN A 162 14.39 5.79 -24.52
C GLN A 162 13.68 6.98 -23.84
N PRO A 163 13.48 8.11 -24.54
CA PRO A 163 12.91 9.30 -23.93
C PRO A 163 11.42 9.18 -23.59
N ASN A 164 10.69 8.31 -24.29
CA ASN A 164 9.27 8.05 -24.08
C ASN A 164 8.98 6.55 -24.08
N PHE A 165 7.92 6.14 -23.39
CA PHE A 165 7.56 4.75 -23.19
C PHE A 165 6.16 4.44 -23.70
N ASP A 166 5.97 3.24 -24.27
CA ASP A 166 4.65 2.78 -24.71
C ASP A 166 3.75 2.45 -23.53
N ILE A 167 4.31 1.76 -22.52
CA ILE A 167 3.62 1.39 -21.29
C ILE A 167 4.39 1.95 -20.11
N ILE A 168 3.68 2.59 -19.18
CA ILE A 168 4.24 3.04 -17.91
C ILE A 168 3.39 2.43 -16.81
N VAL A 169 4.02 1.86 -15.77
CA VAL A 169 3.32 1.22 -14.66
C VAL A 169 3.78 1.77 -13.32
N MET A 170 2.83 1.92 -12.41
CA MET A 170 3.05 2.26 -11.01
C MET A 170 2.11 1.42 -10.16
N GLN A 171 2.62 0.35 -9.58
CA GLN A 171 1.80 -0.52 -8.73
C GLN A 171 2.09 -0.26 -7.25
N ASN A 172 1.10 0.34 -6.57
CA ASN A 172 1.16 0.67 -5.13
C ASN A 172 2.27 1.66 -4.71
N SER A 173 2.88 2.39 -5.65
CA SER A 173 3.90 3.41 -5.37
C SER A 173 3.38 4.85 -5.51
N PHE A 174 2.31 5.08 -6.29
CA PHE A 174 1.77 6.43 -6.52
C PHE A 174 1.18 7.07 -5.26
N ALA A 175 0.62 6.29 -4.35
CA ALA A 175 0.09 6.78 -3.07
C ALA A 175 1.18 7.41 -2.17
N HIS A 176 2.45 7.18 -2.45
CA HIS A 176 3.59 7.66 -1.69
C HIS A 176 4.01 9.10 -2.02
N GLN A 177 3.43 9.72 -3.04
CA GLN A 177 3.88 11.01 -3.55
C GLN A 177 3.35 12.18 -2.72
N ALA A 178 4.22 12.94 -2.08
CA ALA A 178 3.83 14.14 -1.33
C ALA A 178 3.39 15.30 -2.25
N ASN A 179 3.83 15.32 -3.50
CA ASN A 179 3.41 16.27 -4.53
C ASN A 179 2.92 15.54 -5.79
N PRO A 180 1.73 14.93 -5.76
CA PRO A 180 1.23 14.11 -6.86
C PRO A 180 0.93 14.92 -8.13
N GLN A 181 0.66 16.23 -8.02
CA GLN A 181 0.43 17.09 -9.18
C GLN A 181 1.70 17.20 -10.03
N ARG A 182 2.82 17.60 -9.40
CA ARG A 182 4.12 17.69 -10.09
C ARG A 182 4.56 16.34 -10.64
N PHE A 183 4.39 15.29 -9.84
CA PHE A 183 4.74 13.94 -10.25
C PHE A 183 3.92 13.47 -11.47
N MET A 184 2.65 13.81 -11.56
CA MET A 184 1.80 13.50 -12.72
C MET A 184 2.25 14.27 -13.97
N GLU A 185 2.74 15.50 -13.82
CA GLU A 185 3.35 16.28 -14.91
C GLU A 185 4.65 15.63 -15.41
N ASP A 186 5.52 15.17 -14.50
CA ASP A 186 6.74 14.44 -14.85
C ASP A 186 6.42 13.10 -15.56
N LEU A 187 5.37 12.41 -15.15
CA LEU A 187 4.87 11.20 -15.85
C LEU A 187 4.42 11.53 -17.28
N ARG A 188 3.67 12.63 -17.44
CA ARG A 188 3.23 13.07 -18.78
C ARG A 188 4.42 13.33 -19.71
N ASP A 189 5.52 13.86 -19.20
CA ASP A 189 6.68 14.21 -20.00
C ASP A 189 7.45 13.01 -20.57
N VAL A 190 7.31 11.82 -19.94
CA VAL A 190 7.87 10.55 -20.44
C VAL A 190 6.86 9.72 -21.26
N MET A 191 5.69 10.31 -21.57
CA MET A 191 4.66 9.72 -22.43
C MET A 191 4.72 10.35 -23.83
N HIS A 192 4.46 9.56 -24.85
CA HIS A 192 4.03 10.03 -26.18
C HIS A 192 2.49 9.90 -26.32
N ASP A 193 1.92 10.35 -27.43
CA ASP A 193 0.45 10.38 -27.60
C ASP A 193 -0.23 9.02 -27.52
N GLN A 194 0.45 7.94 -27.84
CA GLN A 194 -0.07 6.58 -27.77
C GLN A 194 0.35 5.84 -26.49
N SER A 195 0.98 6.50 -25.52
CA SER A 195 1.37 5.87 -24.26
C SER A 195 0.16 5.52 -23.40
N LEU A 196 0.28 4.41 -22.66
CA LEU A 196 -0.66 4.02 -21.59
C LEU A 196 0.06 4.01 -20.24
N LEU A 197 -0.41 4.84 -19.32
CA LEU A 197 0.02 4.86 -17.94
C LEU A 197 -0.99 4.09 -17.09
N TYR A 198 -0.48 3.14 -16.31
CA TYR A 198 -1.26 2.34 -15.35
C TYR A 198 -0.87 2.71 -13.92
N ILE A 199 -1.81 3.27 -13.17
CA ILE A 199 -1.62 3.56 -11.74
C ILE A 199 -2.52 2.63 -10.93
N GLN A 200 -1.92 1.82 -10.07
CA GLN A 200 -2.64 0.99 -9.11
C GLN A 200 -2.51 1.58 -7.70
N THR A 201 -3.66 1.73 -7.02
CA THR A 201 -3.74 2.16 -5.62
C THR A 201 -4.58 1.17 -4.82
N SER A 202 -4.15 0.81 -3.61
CA SER A 202 -4.76 -0.25 -2.80
C SER A 202 -5.84 0.23 -1.82
N GLN A 203 -6.49 1.36 -2.09
CA GLN A 203 -7.43 2.00 -1.15
C GLN A 203 -8.85 2.16 -1.72
N ALA A 204 -9.22 1.38 -2.75
CA ALA A 204 -10.46 1.58 -3.51
C ALA A 204 -11.75 1.61 -2.65
N ASP A 205 -11.87 0.74 -1.67
CA ASP A 205 -13.06 0.65 -0.81
C ASP A 205 -12.73 0.88 0.67
N MET A 206 -11.65 1.61 0.97
CA MET A 206 -11.15 1.80 2.33
C MET A 206 -12.24 2.30 3.31
N VAL A 207 -12.93 3.36 2.97
CA VAL A 207 -13.99 3.92 3.82
C VAL A 207 -15.19 2.97 3.94
N ARG A 208 -15.63 2.39 2.81
CA ARG A 208 -16.74 1.43 2.78
C ARG A 208 -16.48 0.20 3.66
N ASN A 209 -15.24 -0.28 3.67
CA ASN A 209 -14.84 -1.47 4.39
C ASN A 209 -14.36 -1.20 5.81
N ASN A 210 -14.39 0.04 6.28
CA ASN A 210 -13.79 0.49 7.54
C ASN A 210 -12.26 0.24 7.64
N GLU A 211 -11.57 0.07 6.51
CA GLU A 211 -10.11 -0.12 6.48
C GLU A 211 -9.41 1.15 6.96
N PHE A 212 -8.45 1.00 7.88
CA PHE A 212 -7.65 2.13 8.39
C PHE A 212 -6.19 1.76 8.63
N ASP A 213 -5.87 0.50 8.77
CA ASP A 213 -4.50 0.03 8.99
C ASP A 213 -3.59 0.21 7.77
N THR A 214 -4.20 0.45 6.60
CA THR A 214 -3.50 0.91 5.40
C THR A 214 -2.99 2.36 5.51
N ILE A 215 -3.38 3.09 6.57
CA ILE A 215 -2.93 4.45 6.85
C ILE A 215 -1.64 4.37 7.65
N TYR A 216 -0.51 4.54 6.98
CA TYR A 216 0.82 4.69 7.56
C TYR A 216 1.62 5.69 6.71
N HIS A 217 2.75 6.17 7.22
CA HIS A 217 3.42 7.35 6.69
C HIS A 217 3.88 7.23 5.24
N GLU A 218 4.06 6.00 4.73
CA GLU A 218 4.36 5.76 3.32
C GLU A 218 3.17 6.06 2.41
N HIS A 219 1.92 5.84 2.86
CA HIS A 219 0.71 6.13 2.13
C HIS A 219 0.22 7.56 2.41
N VAL A 220 0.77 8.53 1.70
CA VAL A 220 0.41 9.95 1.86
C VAL A 220 -1.00 10.23 1.32
N ASN A 221 -1.44 9.49 0.29
CA ASN A 221 -2.65 9.74 -0.49
C ASN A 221 -3.56 8.52 -0.57
N PHE A 222 -4.86 8.75 -0.50
CA PHE A 222 -5.92 7.75 -0.63
C PHE A 222 -6.89 8.20 -1.72
N TYR A 223 -6.69 7.68 -2.94
CA TYR A 223 -7.40 8.13 -4.12
C TYR A 223 -8.77 7.48 -4.26
N CYS A 224 -9.80 8.29 -4.45
CA CYS A 224 -11.06 7.89 -5.04
C CYS A 224 -11.07 8.25 -6.54
N VAL A 225 -12.09 7.81 -7.28
CA VAL A 225 -12.18 8.09 -8.72
C VAL A 225 -12.27 9.58 -8.99
N ASN A 226 -13.07 10.32 -8.21
CA ASN A 226 -13.20 11.78 -8.37
C ASN A 226 -11.87 12.52 -8.15
N SER A 227 -11.09 12.13 -7.12
CA SER A 227 -9.79 12.77 -6.87
C SER A 227 -8.75 12.42 -7.93
N MET A 228 -8.75 11.18 -8.44
CA MET A 228 -7.83 10.79 -9.51
C MET A 228 -8.18 11.48 -10.84
N LEU A 229 -9.47 11.62 -11.18
CA LEU A 229 -9.91 12.40 -12.34
C LEU A 229 -9.42 13.84 -12.24
N THR A 230 -9.69 14.50 -11.11
CA THR A 230 -9.24 15.87 -10.88
C THR A 230 -7.72 16.03 -11.06
N LEU A 231 -6.95 15.09 -10.58
CA LEU A 231 -5.48 15.13 -10.67
C LEU A 231 -4.99 14.96 -12.11
N VAL A 232 -5.54 13.97 -12.81
CA VAL A 232 -5.16 13.62 -14.19
C VAL A 232 -5.53 14.72 -15.17
N GLU A 233 -6.75 15.29 -15.05
CA GLU A 233 -7.21 16.42 -15.86
C GLU A 233 -6.34 17.66 -15.65
N ARG A 234 -5.95 17.96 -14.39
CA ARG A 234 -5.04 19.08 -14.08
C ARG A 234 -3.65 18.91 -14.69
N ALA A 235 -3.21 17.68 -14.90
CA ALA A 235 -1.96 17.38 -15.60
C ALA A 235 -2.10 17.36 -17.14
N GLY A 236 -3.29 17.62 -17.68
CA GLY A 236 -3.55 17.63 -19.13
C GLY A 236 -3.56 16.23 -19.74
N MET A 237 -4.04 15.25 -18.99
CA MET A 237 -4.24 13.87 -19.43
C MET A 237 -5.67 13.40 -19.08
N GLU A 238 -6.02 12.18 -19.48
CA GLU A 238 -7.35 11.63 -19.26
C GLU A 238 -7.29 10.20 -18.73
N ILE A 239 -8.23 9.86 -17.85
CA ILE A 239 -8.50 8.47 -17.51
C ILE A 239 -9.33 7.84 -18.63
N VAL A 240 -8.77 6.82 -19.27
CA VAL A 240 -9.46 6.10 -20.37
C VAL A 240 -10.16 4.84 -19.88
N ASP A 241 -9.78 4.27 -18.77
CA ASP A 241 -10.48 3.14 -18.13
C ASP A 241 -10.15 3.01 -16.66
N ILE A 242 -11.02 2.33 -15.92
CA ILE A 242 -10.82 2.02 -14.49
C ILE A 242 -11.18 0.55 -14.28
N LYS A 243 -10.39 -0.14 -13.46
CA LYS A 243 -10.70 -1.52 -13.01
C LYS A 243 -10.47 -1.66 -11.52
N LYS A 244 -11.35 -2.41 -10.84
CA LYS A 244 -11.08 -2.90 -9.48
C LYS A 244 -10.40 -4.28 -9.54
N GLN A 245 -9.46 -4.51 -8.63
CA GLN A 245 -8.73 -5.77 -8.46
C GLN A 245 -8.70 -6.16 -7.00
N SER A 246 -8.93 -7.45 -6.73
CA SER A 246 -8.86 -8.00 -5.35
C SER A 246 -7.41 -8.36 -5.00
N ILE A 247 -6.55 -7.35 -4.94
CA ILE A 247 -5.14 -7.50 -4.56
C ILE A 247 -4.79 -6.45 -3.52
N HIS A 248 -4.04 -6.81 -2.49
CA HIS A 248 -3.71 -5.96 -1.34
C HIS A 248 -4.92 -5.32 -0.62
N GLY A 249 -6.05 -6.04 -0.55
CA GLY A 249 -7.38 -5.52 -0.27
C GLY A 249 -8.12 -5.29 -1.57
N THR A 250 -8.78 -4.15 -1.75
CA THR A 250 -9.35 -3.76 -3.04
C THR A 250 -8.54 -2.61 -3.64
N SER A 251 -8.04 -2.80 -4.87
CA SER A 251 -7.25 -1.81 -5.59
C SER A 251 -8.01 -1.25 -6.77
N TYR A 252 -7.89 0.05 -7.03
CA TYR A 252 -8.14 0.63 -8.34
C TYR A 252 -6.91 0.47 -9.24
N VAL A 253 -7.16 0.20 -10.52
CA VAL A 253 -6.19 0.36 -11.60
C VAL A 253 -6.76 1.41 -12.54
N PHE A 254 -6.17 2.59 -12.55
CA PHE A 254 -6.48 3.67 -13.48
C PHE A 254 -5.62 3.51 -14.72
N VAL A 255 -6.24 3.57 -15.89
CA VAL A 255 -5.55 3.61 -17.19
C VAL A 255 -5.66 5.02 -17.73
N ILE A 256 -4.51 5.65 -17.95
CA ILE A 256 -4.38 7.07 -18.26
C ILE A 256 -3.68 7.21 -19.61
N SER A 257 -4.12 8.16 -20.43
CA SER A 257 -3.55 8.46 -21.75
C SER A 257 -3.63 9.97 -22.06
N LYS A 258 -2.86 10.40 -23.04
CA LYS A 258 -3.04 11.68 -23.72
C LYS A 258 -4.11 11.61 -24.83
N ASP A 259 -4.43 10.39 -25.30
CA ASP A 259 -5.41 10.14 -26.36
C ASP A 259 -6.81 9.92 -25.78
N LEU A 260 -7.70 10.88 -26.00
CA LEU A 260 -9.09 10.87 -25.54
C LEU A 260 -10.00 9.91 -26.32
N SER A 261 -9.60 9.47 -27.52
CA SER A 261 -10.45 8.72 -28.44
C SER A 261 -10.91 7.37 -27.87
N GLN A 262 -10.25 6.88 -26.82
CA GLN A 262 -10.47 5.56 -26.22
C GLN A 262 -11.08 5.62 -24.83
N ARG A 263 -11.59 6.79 -24.41
CA ARG A 263 -12.19 6.99 -23.09
C ARG A 263 -13.46 6.14 -22.91
N ASN A 264 -13.51 5.39 -21.83
CA ASN A 264 -14.67 4.57 -21.46
C ASN A 264 -15.57 5.31 -20.45
N ASP A 265 -16.31 6.31 -20.94
CA ASP A 265 -17.17 7.15 -20.10
C ASP A 265 -18.16 6.33 -19.26
N ARG A 266 -18.73 5.27 -19.83
CA ARG A 266 -19.67 4.39 -19.11
C ARG A 266 -19.08 3.81 -17.83
N VAL A 267 -17.82 3.34 -17.87
CA VAL A 267 -17.15 2.77 -16.69
C VAL A 267 -16.80 3.86 -15.68
N ILE A 268 -16.33 5.00 -16.16
CA ILE A 268 -15.98 6.15 -15.31
C ILE A 268 -17.23 6.66 -14.57
N GLU A 269 -18.33 6.89 -15.28
CA GLU A 269 -19.60 7.33 -14.70
C GLU A 269 -20.17 6.32 -13.71
N GLN A 270 -20.04 5.02 -13.98
CA GLN A 270 -20.45 3.97 -13.06
C GLN A 270 -19.70 4.11 -11.71
N TYR A 271 -18.37 4.20 -11.73
CA TYR A 271 -17.58 4.34 -10.50
C TYR A 271 -17.85 5.67 -9.80
N LEU A 272 -18.00 6.77 -10.49
CA LEU A 272 -18.38 8.06 -9.90
C LEU A 272 -19.73 7.98 -9.18
N LYS A 273 -20.71 7.28 -9.78
CA LYS A 273 -22.02 7.06 -9.17
C LYS A 273 -21.93 6.20 -7.93
N GLU A 274 -21.14 5.11 -7.96
CA GLU A 274 -20.91 4.23 -6.82
C GLU A 274 -20.24 4.97 -5.65
N GLU A 275 -19.32 5.89 -5.95
CA GLU A 275 -18.57 6.65 -4.94
C GLU A 275 -19.30 7.87 -4.39
N LYS A 276 -20.28 8.42 -5.13
CA LYS A 276 -21.00 9.64 -4.73
C LYS A 276 -21.62 9.52 -3.34
N GLU A 277 -22.08 8.35 -2.98
CA GLU A 277 -22.75 8.10 -1.71
C GLU A 277 -21.78 7.76 -0.56
N ILE A 278 -20.54 7.35 -0.87
CA ILE A 278 -19.55 6.91 0.13
C ILE A 278 -18.43 7.93 0.37
N ASN A 279 -18.20 8.86 -0.55
CA ASN A 279 -17.16 9.89 -0.41
C ASN A 279 -17.76 11.24 0.02
N THR A 280 -18.34 11.27 1.20
CA THR A 280 -18.96 12.46 1.80
C THR A 280 -18.39 12.73 3.19
N MET A 281 -18.39 13.99 3.62
CA MET A 281 -17.87 14.35 4.95
C MET A 281 -18.57 13.59 6.09
N PRO A 282 -19.91 13.45 6.12
CA PRO A 282 -20.56 12.66 7.16
C PRO A 282 -20.10 11.20 7.21
N LEU A 283 -19.88 10.56 6.05
CA LEU A 283 -19.41 9.18 6.02
C LEU A 283 -17.94 9.04 6.41
N TYR A 284 -17.10 10.03 6.13
CA TYR A 284 -15.73 10.04 6.65
C TYR A 284 -15.70 10.16 8.17
N GLU A 285 -16.62 10.94 8.77
CA GLU A 285 -16.77 11.03 10.22
C GLU A 285 -17.34 9.74 10.82
N ASP A 286 -18.30 9.08 10.16
CA ASP A 286 -18.81 7.76 10.56
C ASP A 286 -17.72 6.69 10.50
N TRP A 287 -16.94 6.68 9.43
CA TRP A 287 -15.78 5.79 9.30
C TRP A 287 -14.78 6.00 10.43
N ALA A 288 -14.44 7.25 10.76
CA ALA A 288 -13.54 7.53 11.86
C ALA A 288 -14.06 7.01 13.21
N ARG A 289 -15.38 7.13 13.46
CA ARG A 289 -16.01 6.54 14.65
C ARG A 289 -15.92 5.01 14.66
N SER A 290 -16.13 4.38 13.50
CA SER A 290 -16.00 2.93 13.36
C SER A 290 -14.57 2.44 13.63
N VAL A 291 -13.56 3.21 13.20
CA VAL A 291 -12.13 2.92 13.47
C VAL A 291 -11.84 2.92 14.97
N VAL A 292 -12.36 3.92 15.71
CA VAL A 292 -12.23 3.98 17.17
C VAL A 292 -12.94 2.79 17.82
N GLN A 293 -14.15 2.45 17.38
CA GLN A 293 -14.90 1.32 17.91
C GLN A 293 -14.20 -0.03 17.69
N ILE A 294 -13.61 -0.25 16.50
CA ILE A 294 -12.81 -1.46 16.23
C ILE A 294 -11.63 -1.58 17.22
N ARG A 295 -10.97 -0.46 17.52
CA ARG A 295 -9.90 -0.43 18.53
C ARG A 295 -10.40 -0.84 19.91
N GLU A 296 -11.53 -0.26 20.36
CA GLU A 296 -12.12 -0.56 21.66
C GLU A 296 -12.55 -2.03 21.76
N ASP A 297 -13.29 -2.52 20.78
CA ASP A 297 -13.75 -3.92 20.72
C ASP A 297 -12.56 -4.89 20.73
N TYR A 298 -11.46 -4.58 20.03
CA TYR A 298 -10.25 -5.39 20.04
C TYR A 298 -9.59 -5.43 21.41
N LEU A 299 -9.47 -4.27 22.07
CA LEU A 299 -8.88 -4.19 23.40
C LEU A 299 -9.71 -4.98 24.44
N ASP A 300 -11.03 -4.93 24.37
CA ASP A 300 -11.94 -5.71 25.20
C ASP A 300 -11.74 -7.22 24.99
N LEU A 301 -11.63 -7.68 23.75
CA LEU A 301 -11.34 -9.09 23.46
C LEU A 301 -9.99 -9.53 24.03
N LEU A 302 -8.94 -8.73 23.93
CA LEU A 302 -7.64 -9.06 24.51
C LEU A 302 -7.69 -9.06 26.05
N GLN A 303 -8.45 -8.14 26.65
CA GLN A 303 -8.68 -8.13 28.08
C GLN A 303 -9.31 -9.43 28.59
N LEU A 304 -10.31 -9.95 27.88
CA LEU A 304 -10.94 -11.25 28.20
C LEU A 304 -9.97 -12.43 28.08
N ARG A 305 -8.88 -12.25 27.33
CA ARG A 305 -7.87 -13.29 27.07
C ARG A 305 -6.55 -13.10 27.88
N ARG A 306 -6.53 -12.22 28.86
CA ARG A 306 -5.32 -11.92 29.68
C ARG A 306 -4.68 -13.15 30.35
N GLY A 307 -5.43 -14.23 30.54
CA GLY A 307 -4.90 -15.48 31.10
C GLY A 307 -4.18 -16.38 30.09
N THR A 308 -4.13 -16.01 28.81
CA THR A 308 -3.44 -16.76 27.76
C THR A 308 -2.27 -15.97 27.19
N ARG A 309 -1.33 -16.68 26.56
CA ARG A 309 -0.29 -16.00 25.75
C ARG A 309 -0.94 -15.37 24.52
N ILE A 310 -0.55 -14.14 24.21
CA ILE A 310 -1.07 -13.43 23.04
C ILE A 310 0.06 -13.23 22.05
N VAL A 311 -0.07 -13.88 20.88
CA VAL A 311 0.98 -13.97 19.85
C VAL A 311 0.46 -13.43 18.54
N GLY A 312 1.19 -12.49 17.92
CA GLY A 312 0.89 -11.98 16.59
C GLY A 312 1.36 -12.91 15.47
N TYR A 313 0.80 -12.74 14.26
CA TYR A 313 1.32 -13.36 13.06
C TYR A 313 1.29 -12.36 11.89
N GLY A 314 2.46 -12.16 11.26
CA GLY A 314 2.69 -11.20 10.18
C GLY A 314 3.10 -9.81 10.70
N ALA A 315 4.40 -9.54 10.77
CA ALA A 315 4.92 -8.21 11.13
C ALA A 315 4.85 -7.28 9.90
N ALA A 316 3.62 -6.98 9.46
CA ALA A 316 3.32 -6.10 8.33
C ALA A 316 3.16 -4.65 8.79
N ALA A 317 3.38 -3.68 7.88
CA ALA A 317 3.16 -2.25 8.15
C ALA A 317 1.76 -1.97 8.71
N LYS A 318 0.73 -2.56 8.09
CA LYS A 318 -0.67 -2.48 8.55
C LYS A 318 -0.82 -2.92 10.01
N GLY A 319 -0.24 -4.09 10.36
CA GLY A 319 -0.26 -4.62 11.71
C GLY A 319 0.47 -3.73 12.71
N ASN A 320 1.62 -3.17 12.35
CA ASN A 320 2.35 -2.23 13.19
C ASN A 320 1.55 -0.95 13.44
N THR A 321 0.89 -0.39 12.41
CA THR A 321 0.00 0.77 12.55
C THR A 321 -1.14 0.47 13.52
N PHE A 322 -1.81 -0.67 13.36
CA PHE A 322 -2.91 -1.10 14.22
C PHE A 322 -2.48 -1.24 15.67
N LEU A 323 -1.38 -1.98 15.93
CA LEU A 323 -0.88 -2.22 17.28
C LEU A 323 -0.45 -0.93 17.97
N ASN A 324 0.25 -0.02 17.26
CA ASN A 324 0.64 1.29 17.82
C ASN A 324 -0.59 2.18 18.10
N PHE A 325 -1.65 2.09 17.28
CA PHE A 325 -2.91 2.80 17.54
C PHE A 325 -3.64 2.23 18.77
N CYS A 326 -3.58 0.91 18.98
CA CYS A 326 -4.15 0.27 20.15
C CYS A 326 -3.33 0.48 21.43
N ASP A 327 -2.03 0.81 21.29
CA ASP A 327 -1.06 0.86 22.39
C ASP A 327 -1.06 -0.42 23.22
N TRP A 328 -1.10 -1.58 22.54
CA TRP A 328 -1.15 -2.90 23.18
C TRP A 328 -0.07 -3.81 22.64
N GLY A 329 0.88 -4.17 23.49
CA GLY A 329 1.95 -5.10 23.17
C GLY A 329 1.50 -6.56 23.15
N LEU A 330 2.05 -7.32 22.19
CA LEU A 330 1.97 -8.77 22.11
C LEU A 330 3.25 -9.38 22.69
N GLU A 331 3.23 -10.65 23.04
CA GLU A 331 4.43 -11.31 23.58
C GLU A 331 5.54 -11.39 22.50
N TYR A 332 5.18 -11.78 21.30
CA TYR A 332 6.01 -11.71 20.10
C TYR A 332 5.11 -11.80 18.85
N ILE A 333 5.70 -11.54 17.68
CA ILE A 333 5.04 -11.71 16.37
C ILE A 333 5.80 -12.75 15.59
N ILE A 334 5.07 -13.71 15.00
CA ILE A 334 5.60 -14.65 14.03
C ILE A 334 5.63 -13.98 12.65
N ASP A 335 6.76 -14.08 11.96
CA ASP A 335 6.85 -13.63 10.56
C ASP A 335 7.70 -14.63 9.76
N ASP A 336 7.27 -14.90 8.51
CA ASP A 336 7.96 -15.83 7.62
C ASP A 336 9.15 -15.17 6.90
N ASN A 337 9.20 -13.85 6.86
CA ASN A 337 10.31 -13.12 6.27
C ASN A 337 11.55 -13.17 7.18
N GLU A 338 12.56 -13.91 6.75
CA GLU A 338 13.82 -14.09 7.49
C GLU A 338 14.52 -12.75 7.79
N LEU A 339 14.36 -11.74 6.91
CA LEU A 339 14.94 -10.40 7.12
C LEU A 339 14.34 -9.64 8.31
N LYS A 340 13.13 -10.04 8.77
CA LYS A 340 12.46 -9.46 9.93
C LYS A 340 12.69 -10.28 11.20
N GLN A 341 13.00 -11.57 11.07
CA GLN A 341 13.22 -12.44 12.22
C GLN A 341 14.42 -11.98 13.04
N GLY A 342 14.27 -11.95 14.35
CA GLY A 342 15.28 -11.45 15.29
C GLY A 342 15.20 -9.95 15.53
N LYS A 343 14.48 -9.20 14.71
CA LYS A 343 14.23 -7.76 14.90
C LYS A 343 13.05 -7.50 15.85
N PHE A 344 12.79 -6.22 16.07
CA PHE A 344 11.69 -5.71 16.88
C PHE A 344 10.80 -4.79 16.03
N THR A 345 9.49 -4.79 16.34
CA THR A 345 8.55 -3.87 15.68
C THR A 345 8.82 -2.42 16.12
N PRO A 346 8.58 -1.43 15.23
CA PRO A 346 8.65 -0.04 15.63
C PRO A 346 7.57 0.29 16.67
N GLY A 347 7.89 1.18 17.59
CA GLY A 347 7.00 1.73 18.61
C GLY A 347 6.82 0.84 19.84
N LEU A 348 6.22 -0.31 19.70
CA LEU A 348 5.95 -1.25 20.80
C LEU A 348 7.10 -2.21 21.08
N HIS A 349 8.11 -2.26 20.23
CA HIS A 349 9.30 -3.09 20.37
C HIS A 349 9.00 -4.59 20.58
N ILE A 350 7.96 -5.10 19.91
CA ILE A 350 7.56 -6.49 20.01
C ILE A 350 8.56 -7.36 19.23
N PRO A 351 9.16 -8.40 19.85
CA PRO A 351 10.15 -9.23 19.17
C PRO A 351 9.52 -10.07 18.06
N ILE A 352 10.22 -10.19 16.92
CA ILE A 352 9.78 -10.98 15.76
C ILE A 352 10.49 -12.33 15.75
N ARG A 353 9.75 -13.41 15.57
CA ARG A 353 10.22 -14.79 15.67
C ARG A 353 9.80 -15.65 14.48
N PRO A 354 10.56 -16.69 14.11
CA PRO A 354 10.10 -17.69 13.15
C PRO A 354 8.96 -18.56 13.73
N ILE A 355 8.14 -19.17 12.88
CA ILE A 355 7.02 -20.03 13.30
C ILE A 355 7.48 -21.21 14.19
N LYS A 356 8.67 -21.76 13.97
CA LYS A 356 9.27 -22.80 14.82
C LYS A 356 9.45 -22.38 16.30
N HIS A 357 9.31 -21.09 16.62
CA HIS A 357 9.33 -20.63 18.00
C HIS A 357 8.12 -21.18 18.82
N LEU A 358 7.05 -21.57 18.15
CA LEU A 358 5.90 -22.24 18.79
C LEU A 358 6.29 -23.58 19.43
N ASP A 359 7.32 -24.27 18.96
CA ASP A 359 7.80 -25.54 19.53
C ASP A 359 8.29 -25.40 20.97
N LYS A 360 8.61 -24.15 21.41
CA LYS A 360 9.03 -23.84 22.78
C LYS A 360 7.87 -23.70 23.77
N ILE A 361 6.62 -23.71 23.27
CA ILE A 361 5.43 -23.57 24.10
C ILE A 361 4.81 -24.94 24.30
N SER A 362 4.45 -25.27 25.57
CA SER A 362 3.78 -26.55 25.84
C SER A 362 2.55 -26.73 24.97
N PRO A 363 2.33 -27.94 24.39
CA PRO A 363 1.14 -28.24 23.60
C PRO A 363 -0.16 -27.97 24.36
N ASP A 364 -0.18 -28.14 25.70
CA ASP A 364 -1.37 -27.96 26.55
C ASP A 364 -1.64 -26.49 26.90
N GLN A 365 -0.70 -25.59 26.64
CA GLN A 365 -0.86 -24.17 26.96
C GLN A 365 -1.61 -23.46 25.82
N ALA A 366 -2.81 -22.97 26.09
CA ALA A 366 -3.60 -22.20 25.13
C ALA A 366 -2.93 -20.89 24.70
N ILE A 367 -3.03 -20.57 23.42
CA ILE A 367 -2.54 -19.34 22.83
C ILE A 367 -3.71 -18.58 22.18
N THR A 368 -3.67 -17.26 22.32
CA THR A 368 -4.53 -16.36 21.52
C THR A 368 -3.67 -15.76 20.40
N PHE A 369 -3.96 -16.14 19.17
CA PHE A 369 -3.28 -15.63 17.99
C PHE A 369 -3.96 -14.39 17.45
N VAL A 370 -3.17 -13.42 16.99
CA VAL A 370 -3.62 -12.20 16.31
C VAL A 370 -2.98 -12.16 14.92
N PRO A 371 -3.66 -12.67 13.88
CA PRO A 371 -3.21 -12.51 12.49
C PRO A 371 -3.25 -11.03 12.08
N LEU A 372 -2.08 -10.38 12.04
CA LEU A 372 -1.93 -8.96 11.72
C LEU A 372 -2.03 -8.69 10.20
N ALA A 373 -1.66 -9.67 9.38
CA ALA A 373 -1.93 -9.67 7.95
C ALA A 373 -3.35 -10.27 7.70
N TRP A 374 -4.39 -9.57 8.14
CA TRP A 374 -5.77 -10.05 8.17
C TRP A 374 -6.32 -10.50 6.79
N ASN A 375 -5.78 -9.97 5.69
CA ASN A 375 -6.12 -10.40 4.33
C ASN A 375 -5.82 -11.89 4.09
N PHE A 376 -4.90 -12.46 4.87
CA PHE A 376 -4.47 -13.86 4.84
C PHE A 376 -4.90 -14.63 6.09
N PHE A 377 -5.95 -14.17 6.78
CA PHE A 377 -6.39 -14.71 8.07
C PHE A 377 -6.56 -16.24 8.03
N ASP A 378 -7.30 -16.76 7.06
CA ASP A 378 -7.58 -18.20 6.97
C ASP A 378 -6.33 -19.01 6.60
N GLU A 379 -5.46 -18.47 5.75
CA GLU A 379 -4.18 -19.10 5.41
C GLU A 379 -3.26 -19.16 6.63
N ILE A 380 -3.14 -18.05 7.38
CA ILE A 380 -2.36 -17.99 8.62
C ILE A 380 -2.90 -18.98 9.65
N ARG A 381 -4.22 -19.03 9.85
CA ARG A 381 -4.85 -19.98 10.75
C ARG A 381 -4.56 -21.43 10.39
N GLN A 382 -4.69 -21.80 9.10
CA GLN A 382 -4.36 -23.13 8.62
C GLN A 382 -2.86 -23.46 8.80
N ARG A 383 -1.98 -22.50 8.59
CA ARG A 383 -0.55 -22.67 8.76
C ARG A 383 -0.17 -22.90 10.23
N ILE A 384 -0.77 -22.15 11.16
CA ILE A 384 -0.59 -22.36 12.60
C ILE A 384 -1.09 -23.75 12.99
N LYS A 385 -2.30 -24.15 12.54
CA LYS A 385 -2.88 -25.47 12.87
C LYS A 385 -2.07 -26.64 12.35
N LYS A 386 -1.27 -26.49 11.30
CA LYS A 386 -0.33 -27.55 10.84
C LYS A 386 0.86 -27.75 11.79
N VAL A 387 1.25 -26.71 12.53
CA VAL A 387 2.38 -26.75 13.48
C VAL A 387 1.89 -27.07 14.89
N ARG A 388 0.68 -26.58 15.23
CA ARG A 388 0.09 -26.69 16.55
C ARG A 388 -1.42 -26.80 16.44
N ASP A 389 -1.99 -27.83 17.03
CA ASP A 389 -3.45 -28.10 17.04
C ASP A 389 -3.95 -28.25 18.48
N ASN A 390 -4.00 -27.15 19.24
CA ASN A 390 -4.57 -27.10 20.57
C ASN A 390 -6.03 -26.62 20.47
N PRO A 391 -7.03 -27.36 20.99
CA PRO A 391 -8.46 -27.03 20.89
C PRO A 391 -8.85 -25.74 21.62
N ASP A 392 -8.03 -25.28 22.57
CA ASP A 392 -8.22 -24.05 23.33
C ASP A 392 -7.56 -22.83 22.72
N ASP A 393 -6.77 -23.00 21.66
CA ASP A 393 -6.25 -21.89 20.89
C ASP A 393 -7.40 -21.07 20.28
N ARG A 394 -7.21 -19.77 20.24
CA ARG A 394 -8.19 -18.83 19.67
C ARG A 394 -7.48 -17.87 18.72
N PHE A 395 -8.26 -17.35 17.76
CA PHE A 395 -7.80 -16.36 16.81
C PHE A 395 -8.63 -15.09 16.94
N VAL A 396 -7.98 -13.96 17.11
CA VAL A 396 -8.62 -12.65 17.10
C VAL A 396 -8.51 -12.08 15.69
N ARG A 397 -9.65 -11.93 15.04
CA ARG A 397 -9.78 -11.10 13.83
C ARG A 397 -10.16 -9.70 14.32
N TYR A 398 -9.40 -8.68 13.97
CA TYR A 398 -9.72 -7.32 14.37
C TYR A 398 -10.44 -6.55 13.26
N PHE A 399 -10.43 -7.08 12.03
CA PHE A 399 -10.97 -6.40 10.87
C PHE A 399 -11.85 -7.34 10.02
N PRO A 400 -12.99 -6.89 9.42
CA PRO A 400 -13.61 -5.55 9.52
C PRO A 400 -14.34 -5.30 10.85
N LYS A 401 -14.43 -6.31 11.70
CA LYS A 401 -15.02 -6.28 13.04
C LYS A 401 -14.16 -7.15 13.96
N ALA A 402 -13.95 -6.67 15.18
CA ALA A 402 -13.24 -7.45 16.17
C ALA A 402 -14.07 -8.66 16.62
N GLU A 403 -13.53 -9.86 16.45
CA GLU A 403 -14.18 -11.12 16.80
C GLU A 403 -13.16 -12.19 17.23
N LEU A 404 -13.61 -13.09 18.12
CA LEU A 404 -12.84 -14.24 18.57
C LEU A 404 -13.33 -15.50 17.87
N THR A 405 -12.43 -16.22 17.20
CA THR A 405 -12.73 -17.44 16.45
C THR A 405 -11.90 -18.64 16.93
N LYS A 406 -12.27 -19.87 16.55
CA LYS A 406 -11.52 -21.12 16.78
C LYS A 406 -10.55 -21.41 15.66
#